data_cee6cc02ace26c2548fd204f168680ea
#
_entry.id   cee6cc02ace26c2548fd204f168680ea
#
_cell.length_a   1.000
_cell.length_b   1.000
_cell.length_c   1.000
_cell.angle_alpha   90.00
_cell.angle_beta   90.00
_cell.angle_gamma   90.00
#
_symmetry.space_group_name_H-M   'P 1'
#
loop_
_entity.id
_entity.type
_entity.pdbx_description
1 polymer ?
#
loop_
_entity_poly.entity_id
_entity_poly.type
_entity_poly.pdbx_seq_one_letter_code
_entity_poly.pdbx_strand_id
1 'polypeptide(L)'
;LRDAIRENIDWKSLDCELVGDCENGRQAVEFVQSHKVDVVLTDICMPYMDGMELSEFLHDNYPDILIVIFSGFGEFEYAKKAIRYNVSEYMLKPVTAMELTKVLRNMKEKLDSRKKEQKKMESLSQTSKDYHKNVDVIRSKALETLVNCTRDVQVSLLELKKLGISFDCSSYRVAVFDMDTYSEMYQVDMHKQQESALMSFVL
;
A
#
# COMPACT_ATOMS: atom_id res chain seq x y z
N LEU A 1 -6.09 -22.82 26.30
CA LEU A 1 -5.23 -22.58 25.13
C LEU A 1 -4.65 -21.16 25.17
N ARG A 2 -5.44 -20.09 25.32
CA ARG A 2 -4.99 -18.68 25.34
C ARG A 2 -3.88 -18.44 26.36
N ASP A 3 -4.08 -18.85 27.61
CA ASP A 3 -3.09 -18.67 28.69
C ASP A 3 -1.79 -19.43 28.36
N ALA A 4 -1.92 -20.65 27.85
CA ALA A 4 -0.77 -21.45 27.42
C ALA A 4 0.03 -20.78 26.28
N ILE A 5 -0.64 -20.16 25.33
CA ILE A 5 0.01 -19.40 24.24
C ILE A 5 0.70 -18.17 24.82
N ARG A 6 0.04 -17.43 25.71
CA ARG A 6 0.61 -16.23 26.34
C ARG A 6 1.88 -16.50 27.10
N GLU A 7 1.90 -17.60 27.89
CA GLU A 7 2.97 -17.91 28.84
C GLU A 7 4.15 -18.69 28.21
N ASN A 8 3.85 -19.54 27.21
CA ASN A 8 4.88 -20.48 26.69
C ASN A 8 5.54 -20.04 25.38
N ILE A 9 5.12 -18.93 24.80
CA ILE A 9 5.72 -18.38 23.58
C ILE A 9 6.69 -17.24 23.95
N ASP A 10 7.91 -17.33 23.49
CA ASP A 10 8.89 -16.24 23.61
C ASP A 10 8.69 -15.21 22.48
N TRP A 11 7.71 -14.32 22.71
CA TRP A 11 7.32 -13.28 21.77
C TRP A 11 8.47 -12.36 21.37
N LYS A 12 9.39 -12.08 22.30
CA LYS A 12 10.54 -11.21 22.06
C LYS A 12 11.52 -11.83 21.07
N SER A 13 11.77 -13.13 21.19
CA SER A 13 12.66 -13.84 20.26
C SER A 13 12.12 -13.91 18.85
N LEU A 14 10.80 -13.80 18.70
CA LEU A 14 10.11 -13.75 17.42
C LEU A 14 9.98 -12.33 16.86
N ASP A 15 10.41 -11.30 17.64
CA ASP A 15 10.16 -9.90 17.32
C ASP A 15 8.67 -9.63 17.03
N CYS A 16 7.81 -10.24 17.86
CA CYS A 16 6.37 -10.15 17.84
C CYS A 16 5.86 -9.62 19.18
N GLU A 17 4.70 -9.00 19.16
CA GLU A 17 3.99 -8.52 20.35
C GLU A 17 2.60 -9.13 20.41
N LEU A 18 2.22 -9.65 21.57
CA LEU A 18 0.85 -10.07 21.83
C LEU A 18 0.03 -8.83 22.23
N VAL A 19 -0.70 -8.26 21.29
CA VAL A 19 -1.44 -7.00 21.47
C VAL A 19 -2.75 -7.15 22.22
N GLY A 20 -3.30 -8.37 22.31
CA GLY A 20 -4.51 -8.65 23.06
C GLY A 20 -5.00 -10.08 22.92
N ASP A 21 -6.01 -10.42 23.70
CA ASP A 21 -6.75 -11.67 23.59
C ASP A 21 -8.27 -11.44 23.76
N CYS A 22 -9.06 -12.24 23.05
CA CYS A 22 -10.51 -12.14 23.00
C CYS A 22 -11.14 -13.49 23.32
N GLU A 23 -12.35 -13.50 23.87
CA GLU A 23 -13.06 -14.72 24.27
C GLU A 23 -13.87 -15.35 23.15
N ASN A 24 -14.20 -14.56 22.12
CA ASN A 24 -15.01 -14.98 20.99
C ASN A 24 -14.74 -14.10 19.76
N GLY A 25 -15.28 -14.51 18.61
CA GLY A 25 -15.08 -13.80 17.35
C GLY A 25 -15.64 -12.38 17.32
N ARG A 26 -16.74 -12.09 18.05
CA ARG A 26 -17.29 -10.72 18.07
C ARG A 26 -16.34 -9.73 18.77
N GLN A 27 -15.80 -10.12 19.92
CA GLN A 27 -14.79 -9.31 20.60
C GLN A 27 -13.53 -9.14 19.73
N ALA A 28 -13.14 -10.18 18.99
CA ALA A 28 -12.02 -10.09 18.07
C ALA A 28 -12.28 -9.08 16.93
N VAL A 29 -13.50 -9.03 16.39
CA VAL A 29 -13.91 -8.03 15.39
C VAL A 29 -13.79 -6.61 15.96
N GLU A 30 -14.35 -6.36 17.14
CA GLU A 30 -14.25 -5.05 17.80
C GLU A 30 -12.80 -4.65 18.08
N PHE A 31 -11.96 -5.62 18.46
CA PHE A 31 -10.55 -5.39 18.73
C PHE A 31 -9.77 -5.00 17.47
N VAL A 32 -9.94 -5.70 16.35
CA VAL A 32 -9.23 -5.38 15.10
C VAL A 32 -9.70 -4.08 14.47
N GLN A 33 -10.92 -3.62 14.76
CA GLN A 33 -11.40 -2.29 14.33
C GLN A 33 -10.70 -1.14 15.05
N SER A 34 -10.23 -1.36 16.27
CA SER A 34 -9.63 -0.33 17.12
C SER A 34 -8.12 -0.45 17.28
N HIS A 35 -7.52 -1.59 16.90
CA HIS A 35 -6.11 -1.88 17.06
C HIS A 35 -5.52 -2.40 15.76
N LYS A 36 -4.26 -2.07 15.52
CA LYS A 36 -3.52 -2.63 14.39
C LYS A 36 -3.07 -4.05 14.74
N VAL A 37 -3.52 -5.01 13.96
CA VAL A 37 -3.22 -6.43 14.13
C VAL A 37 -2.64 -6.98 12.82
N ASP A 38 -1.52 -7.66 12.87
CA ASP A 38 -0.90 -8.29 11.70
C ASP A 38 -1.25 -9.80 11.60
N VAL A 39 -1.48 -10.47 12.76
CA VAL A 39 -1.79 -11.92 12.82
C VAL A 39 -2.90 -12.17 13.83
N VAL A 40 -3.87 -13.00 13.47
CA VAL A 40 -4.93 -13.49 14.36
C VAL A 40 -4.78 -15.00 14.53
N LEU A 41 -4.73 -15.44 15.79
CA LEU A 41 -4.76 -16.87 16.17
C LEU A 41 -6.16 -17.16 16.72
N THR A 42 -6.89 -18.08 16.11
CA THR A 42 -8.27 -18.37 16.52
C THR A 42 -8.56 -19.88 16.66
N ASP A 43 -9.41 -20.24 17.59
CA ASP A 43 -10.04 -21.54 17.62
C ASP A 43 -11.23 -21.55 16.64
N ILE A 44 -11.59 -22.71 16.11
CA ILE A 44 -12.82 -22.86 15.34
C ILE A 44 -14.03 -22.74 16.29
N CYS A 45 -14.05 -23.54 17.36
CA CYS A 45 -15.20 -23.65 18.24
C CYS A 45 -15.18 -22.52 19.29
N MET A 46 -15.84 -21.43 18.99
CA MET A 46 -16.03 -20.32 19.93
C MET A 46 -17.52 -19.95 20.05
N PRO A 47 -17.98 -19.41 21.20
CA PRO A 47 -19.35 -18.95 21.37
C PRO A 47 -19.62 -17.67 20.55
N TYR A 48 -20.88 -17.45 20.17
CA TYR A 48 -21.42 -16.26 19.49
C TYR A 48 -20.95 -16.04 18.03
N MET A 49 -19.69 -16.16 17.75
CA MET A 49 -19.07 -16.07 16.43
C MET A 49 -17.90 -17.04 16.42
N ASP A 50 -17.96 -18.03 15.56
CA ASP A 50 -16.95 -19.06 15.47
C ASP A 50 -15.71 -18.58 14.70
N GLY A 51 -14.62 -19.38 14.71
CA GLY A 51 -13.37 -19.01 14.06
C GLY A 51 -13.47 -18.96 12.54
N MET A 52 -14.44 -19.66 11.94
CA MET A 52 -14.66 -19.62 10.50
C MET A 52 -15.41 -18.35 10.09
N GLU A 53 -16.44 -17.97 10.84
CA GLU A 53 -17.15 -16.69 10.66
C GLU A 53 -16.21 -15.49 10.87
N LEU A 54 -15.33 -15.58 11.87
CA LEU A 54 -14.28 -14.58 12.09
C LEU A 54 -13.32 -14.52 10.89
N SER A 55 -12.90 -15.67 10.36
CA SER A 55 -11.99 -15.75 9.22
C SER A 55 -12.61 -15.18 7.94
N GLU A 56 -13.89 -15.43 7.69
CA GLU A 56 -14.64 -14.83 6.58
C GLU A 56 -14.68 -13.31 6.70
N PHE A 57 -15.05 -12.80 7.89
CA PHE A 57 -15.08 -11.36 8.14
C PHE A 57 -13.72 -10.70 7.94
N LEU A 58 -12.64 -11.30 8.45
CA LEU A 58 -11.27 -10.78 8.29
C LEU A 58 -10.82 -10.83 6.83
N HIS A 59 -11.14 -11.90 6.10
CA HIS A 59 -10.83 -12.01 4.68
C HIS A 59 -11.45 -10.87 3.86
N ASP A 60 -12.70 -10.55 4.12
CA ASP A 60 -13.45 -9.56 3.35
C ASP A 60 -13.10 -8.11 3.71
N ASN A 61 -12.78 -7.83 4.99
CA ASN A 61 -12.58 -6.47 5.47
C ASN A 61 -11.12 -6.12 5.80
N TYR A 62 -10.27 -7.12 6.08
CA TYR A 62 -8.89 -6.96 6.51
C TYR A 62 -7.95 -7.98 5.83
N PRO A 63 -7.82 -7.97 4.50
CA PRO A 63 -7.10 -9.01 3.74
C PRO A 63 -5.60 -9.10 4.05
N ASP A 64 -5.04 -8.09 4.69
CA ASP A 64 -3.63 -8.06 5.10
C ASP A 64 -3.37 -8.85 6.40
N ILE A 65 -4.39 -9.12 7.20
CA ILE A 65 -4.28 -9.89 8.44
C ILE A 65 -4.05 -11.38 8.09
N LEU A 66 -2.99 -11.95 8.64
CA LEU A 66 -2.74 -13.37 8.52
C LEU A 66 -3.54 -14.13 9.58
N ILE A 67 -4.20 -15.21 9.18
CA ILE A 67 -5.09 -15.99 10.07
C ILE A 67 -4.49 -17.36 10.29
N VAL A 68 -4.38 -17.76 11.55
CA VAL A 68 -4.01 -19.12 11.99
C VAL A 68 -5.17 -19.73 12.76
N ILE A 69 -5.66 -20.88 12.31
CA ILE A 69 -6.79 -21.57 12.91
C ILE A 69 -6.30 -22.78 13.69
N PHE A 70 -6.80 -22.96 14.91
CA PHE A 70 -6.68 -24.18 15.70
C PHE A 70 -7.95 -25.01 15.60
N SER A 71 -7.82 -26.30 15.28
CA SER A 71 -8.95 -27.22 15.11
C SER A 71 -8.80 -28.49 15.95
N GLY A 72 -9.88 -29.04 16.38
CA GLY A 72 -9.94 -30.39 16.93
C GLY A 72 -9.93 -31.49 15.86
N PHE A 73 -9.96 -32.74 16.28
CA PHE A 73 -9.97 -33.89 15.38
C PHE A 73 -11.29 -33.98 14.60
N GLY A 74 -11.21 -34.27 13.28
CA GLY A 74 -12.35 -34.68 12.48
C GLY A 74 -13.06 -33.62 11.64
N GLU A 75 -12.53 -32.41 11.52
CA GLU A 75 -13.22 -31.26 10.90
C GLU A 75 -12.74 -30.96 9.48
N PHE A 76 -12.74 -31.99 8.59
CA PHE A 76 -12.32 -31.85 7.19
C PHE A 76 -13.07 -30.73 6.43
N GLU A 77 -14.36 -30.53 6.75
CA GLU A 77 -15.17 -29.48 6.15
C GLU A 77 -14.67 -28.07 6.50
N TYR A 78 -14.13 -27.89 7.69
CA TYR A 78 -13.54 -26.59 8.09
C TYR A 78 -12.22 -26.32 7.38
N ALA A 79 -11.40 -27.35 7.16
CA ALA A 79 -10.18 -27.21 6.36
C ALA A 79 -10.47 -26.74 4.93
N LYS A 80 -11.55 -27.24 4.31
CA LYS A 80 -11.99 -26.80 2.99
C LYS A 80 -12.47 -25.34 2.97
N LYS A 81 -13.20 -24.92 4.00
CA LYS A 81 -13.61 -23.51 4.16
C LYS A 81 -12.41 -22.59 4.44
N ALA A 82 -11.46 -23.04 5.26
CA ALA A 82 -10.23 -22.31 5.56
C ALA A 82 -9.43 -21.93 4.30
N ILE A 83 -9.36 -22.83 3.31
CA ILE A 83 -8.77 -22.54 2.00
C ILE A 83 -9.51 -21.42 1.28
N ARG A 84 -10.85 -21.41 1.34
CA ARG A 84 -11.67 -20.38 0.71
C ARG A 84 -11.46 -19.00 1.29
N TYR A 85 -11.25 -18.90 2.61
CA TYR A 85 -11.02 -17.64 3.31
C TYR A 85 -9.53 -17.26 3.41
N ASN A 86 -8.69 -17.92 2.61
CA ASN A 86 -7.25 -17.64 2.55
C ASN A 86 -6.56 -17.69 3.92
N VAL A 87 -6.99 -18.65 4.77
CA VAL A 87 -6.36 -18.88 6.07
C VAL A 87 -4.90 -19.23 5.86
N SER A 88 -4.02 -18.56 6.58
CA SER A 88 -2.58 -18.66 6.37
C SER A 88 -1.98 -19.97 6.87
N GLU A 89 -2.56 -20.53 7.94
CA GLU A 89 -2.15 -21.81 8.53
C GLU A 89 -3.32 -22.46 9.28
N TYR A 90 -3.38 -23.77 9.24
CA TYR A 90 -4.39 -24.58 9.91
C TYR A 90 -3.70 -25.65 10.77
N MET A 91 -3.87 -25.57 12.10
CA MET A 91 -3.17 -26.40 13.07
C MET A 91 -4.12 -27.34 13.80
N LEU A 92 -3.76 -28.60 13.86
CA LEU A 92 -4.54 -29.61 14.62
C LEU A 92 -4.12 -29.62 16.10
N LYS A 93 -5.08 -29.60 17.00
CA LYS A 93 -4.86 -29.80 18.43
C LYS A 93 -4.55 -31.27 18.73
N PRO A 94 -3.63 -31.57 19.68
CA PRO A 94 -2.93 -30.64 20.56
C PRO A 94 -1.77 -29.94 19.86
N VAL A 95 -1.65 -28.60 20.05
CA VAL A 95 -0.58 -27.76 19.48
C VAL A 95 0.52 -27.58 20.51
N THR A 96 1.75 -27.85 20.13
CA THR A 96 2.93 -27.59 20.99
C THR A 96 3.45 -26.19 20.82
N ALA A 97 4.13 -25.66 21.85
CA ALA A 97 4.77 -24.33 21.78
C ALA A 97 5.81 -24.24 20.63
N MET A 98 6.50 -25.36 20.35
CA MET A 98 7.49 -25.44 19.27
C MET A 98 6.84 -25.31 17.89
N GLU A 99 5.74 -26.01 17.66
CA GLU A 99 4.98 -25.92 16.38
C GLU A 99 4.43 -24.52 16.16
N LEU A 100 3.83 -23.93 17.22
CA LEU A 100 3.30 -22.57 17.13
C LEU A 100 4.39 -21.54 16.88
N THR A 101 5.54 -21.67 17.57
CA THR A 101 6.70 -20.81 17.33
C THR A 101 7.17 -20.87 15.88
N LYS A 102 7.20 -22.06 15.28
CA LYS A 102 7.56 -22.25 13.87
C LYS A 102 6.56 -21.55 12.94
N VAL A 103 5.27 -21.71 13.21
CA VAL A 103 4.21 -21.06 12.43
C VAL A 103 4.31 -19.55 12.53
N LEU A 104 4.47 -18.99 13.74
CA LEU A 104 4.61 -17.54 13.93
C LEU A 104 5.85 -16.99 13.21
N ARG A 105 6.95 -17.71 13.18
CA ARG A 105 8.15 -17.31 12.42
C ARG A 105 7.86 -17.25 10.92
N ASN A 106 7.18 -18.24 10.38
CA ASN A 106 6.76 -18.25 8.98
C ASN A 106 5.81 -17.07 8.66
N MET A 107 4.87 -16.75 9.59
CA MET A 107 3.97 -15.60 9.44
C MET A 107 4.76 -14.29 9.41
N LYS A 108 5.73 -14.14 10.31
CA LYS A 108 6.61 -12.96 10.32
C LYS A 108 7.38 -12.82 9.00
N GLU A 109 7.99 -13.88 8.50
CA GLU A 109 8.70 -13.86 7.22
C GLU A 109 7.81 -13.43 6.06
N LYS A 110 6.56 -13.91 6.02
CA LYS A 110 5.55 -13.48 5.03
C LYS A 110 5.25 -11.99 5.14
N LEU A 111 5.04 -11.49 6.37
CA LEU A 111 4.75 -10.06 6.61
C LEU A 111 5.94 -9.18 6.23
N ASP A 112 7.16 -9.57 6.60
CA ASP A 112 8.38 -8.83 6.27
C ASP A 112 8.62 -8.78 4.75
N SER A 113 8.33 -9.86 4.05
CA SER A 113 8.42 -9.94 2.60
C SER A 113 7.40 -9.00 1.93
N ARG A 114 6.14 -9.02 2.37
CA ARG A 114 5.09 -8.09 1.90
C ARG A 114 5.49 -6.62 2.12
N LYS A 115 5.98 -6.29 3.32
CA LYS A 115 6.45 -4.93 3.65
C LYS A 115 7.63 -4.48 2.77
N LYS A 116 8.56 -5.39 2.44
CA LYS A 116 9.67 -5.10 1.52
C LYS A 116 9.21 -4.85 0.09
N GLU A 117 8.30 -5.68 -0.41
CA GLU A 117 7.72 -5.52 -1.75
C GLU A 117 6.94 -4.22 -1.88
N GLN A 118 6.13 -3.88 -0.88
CA GLN A 118 5.38 -2.62 -0.84
C GLN A 118 6.31 -1.41 -0.86
N LYS A 119 7.34 -1.38 -0.01
CA LYS A 119 8.34 -0.30 0.00
C LYS A 119 9.08 -0.18 -1.34
N LYS A 120 9.41 -1.30 -1.98
CA LYS A 120 10.04 -1.31 -3.30
C LYS A 120 9.10 -0.72 -4.36
N MET A 121 7.83 -1.08 -4.35
CA MET A 121 6.83 -0.55 -5.27
C MET A 121 6.62 0.95 -5.07
N GLU A 122 6.53 1.41 -3.81
CA GLU A 122 6.43 2.83 -3.46
C GLU A 122 7.64 3.63 -3.95
N SER A 123 8.86 3.10 -3.75
CA SER A 123 10.09 3.75 -4.22
C SER A 123 10.15 3.85 -5.75
N LEU A 124 9.74 2.81 -6.47
CA LEU A 124 9.65 2.83 -7.93
C LEU A 124 8.62 3.84 -8.42
N SER A 125 7.46 3.88 -7.77
CA SER A 125 6.40 4.86 -8.08
C SER A 125 6.89 6.30 -7.86
N GLN A 126 7.60 6.56 -6.76
CA GLN A 126 8.17 7.88 -6.48
C GLN A 126 9.22 8.27 -7.52
N THR A 127 10.14 7.36 -7.84
CA THR A 127 11.17 7.60 -8.89
C THR A 127 10.53 7.91 -10.24
N SER A 128 9.45 7.23 -10.60
CA SER A 128 8.70 7.50 -11.84
C SER A 128 8.06 8.89 -11.83
N LYS A 129 7.43 9.29 -10.71
CA LYS A 129 6.84 10.63 -10.55
C LYS A 129 7.89 11.74 -10.63
N ASP A 130 9.05 11.53 -10.01
CA ASP A 130 10.15 12.48 -10.04
C ASP A 130 10.78 12.58 -11.45
N TYR A 131 10.85 11.46 -12.18
CA TYR A 131 11.27 11.46 -13.56
C TYR A 131 10.31 12.26 -14.45
N HIS A 132 9.00 12.05 -14.35
CA HIS A 132 8.01 12.82 -15.12
C HIS A 132 8.07 14.31 -14.79
N LYS A 133 8.16 14.71 -13.52
CA LYS A 133 8.34 16.11 -13.14
C LYS A 133 9.61 16.73 -13.75
N ASN A 134 10.71 16.02 -13.72
CA ASN A 134 11.97 16.49 -14.31
C ASN A 134 11.88 16.64 -15.83
N VAL A 135 11.22 15.70 -16.52
CA VAL A 135 10.99 15.79 -17.98
C VAL A 135 10.11 17.00 -18.31
N ASP A 136 9.06 17.26 -17.53
CA ASP A 136 8.19 18.41 -17.76
C ASP A 136 8.93 19.74 -17.53
N VAL A 137 9.75 19.83 -16.51
CA VAL A 137 10.62 21.02 -16.28
C VAL A 137 11.57 21.23 -17.45
N ILE A 138 12.21 20.17 -17.96
CA ILE A 138 13.13 20.25 -19.10
C ILE A 138 12.38 20.66 -20.37
N ARG A 139 11.18 20.11 -20.61
CA ARG A 139 10.30 20.47 -21.75
C ARG A 139 9.92 21.94 -21.68
N SER A 140 9.50 22.41 -20.52
CA SER A 140 9.10 23.79 -20.27
C SER A 140 10.25 24.76 -20.57
N LYS A 141 11.46 24.45 -20.07
CA LYS A 141 12.63 25.26 -20.31
C LYS A 141 13.09 25.27 -21.77
N ALA A 142 12.93 24.15 -22.46
CA ALA A 142 13.22 24.07 -23.90
C ALA A 142 12.22 24.88 -24.73
N LEU A 143 10.93 24.87 -24.38
CA LEU A 143 9.91 25.72 -25.00
C LEU A 143 10.13 27.22 -24.71
N GLU A 144 10.47 27.59 -23.50
CA GLU A 144 10.82 28.97 -23.12
C GLU A 144 12.02 29.48 -23.95
N THR A 145 13.05 28.66 -24.13
CA THR A 145 14.22 28.97 -24.96
C THR A 145 13.84 29.21 -26.41
N LEU A 146 12.87 28.43 -26.95
CA LEU A 146 12.36 28.60 -28.30
C LEU A 146 11.56 29.91 -28.44
N VAL A 147 10.65 30.19 -27.49
CA VAL A 147 9.78 31.38 -27.51
C VAL A 147 10.60 32.66 -27.37
N ASN A 148 11.58 32.67 -26.48
CA ASN A 148 12.42 33.82 -26.23
C ASN A 148 13.53 34.01 -27.27
N CYS A 149 13.64 33.12 -28.26
CA CYS A 149 14.67 33.16 -29.32
C CYS A 149 16.11 33.31 -28.77
N THR A 150 16.38 32.75 -27.60
CA THR A 150 17.69 32.86 -26.93
C THR A 150 18.76 31.95 -27.54
N ARG A 151 18.35 31.02 -28.40
CA ARG A 151 19.23 30.10 -29.16
C ARG A 151 18.74 29.97 -30.60
N ASP A 152 19.57 29.32 -31.41
CA ASP A 152 19.20 28.95 -32.76
C ASP A 152 17.93 28.08 -32.77
N VAL A 153 16.95 28.46 -33.56
CA VAL A 153 15.62 27.82 -33.63
C VAL A 153 15.75 26.36 -34.06
N GLN A 154 16.64 26.03 -34.99
CA GLN A 154 16.82 24.67 -35.46
C GLN A 154 17.34 23.74 -34.38
N VAL A 155 18.27 24.23 -33.55
CA VAL A 155 18.81 23.48 -32.41
C VAL A 155 17.73 23.24 -31.35
N SER A 156 16.95 24.28 -31.06
CA SER A 156 15.82 24.19 -30.07
C SER A 156 14.75 23.20 -30.53
N LEU A 157 14.38 23.20 -31.79
CA LEU A 157 13.42 22.24 -32.36
C LEU A 157 13.93 20.79 -32.30
N LEU A 158 15.23 20.57 -32.52
CA LEU A 158 15.82 19.25 -32.40
C LEU A 158 15.84 18.73 -30.96
N GLU A 159 16.09 19.60 -29.99
CA GLU A 159 16.00 19.26 -28.56
C GLU A 159 14.56 18.91 -28.16
N LEU A 160 13.58 19.70 -28.57
CA LEU A 160 12.17 19.46 -28.31
C LEU A 160 11.70 18.13 -28.93
N LYS A 161 12.14 17.79 -30.13
CA LYS A 161 11.84 16.52 -30.77
C LYS A 161 12.37 15.32 -29.97
N LYS A 162 13.58 15.42 -29.38
CA LYS A 162 14.12 14.39 -28.48
C LYS A 162 13.29 14.23 -27.19
N LEU A 163 12.62 15.28 -26.75
CA LEU A 163 11.71 15.30 -25.59
C LEU A 163 10.28 14.90 -25.93
N GLY A 164 10.04 14.46 -27.20
CA GLY A 164 8.72 14.00 -27.66
C GLY A 164 7.78 15.12 -28.07
N ILE A 165 8.28 16.35 -28.27
CA ILE A 165 7.51 17.46 -28.80
C ILE A 165 7.94 17.70 -30.25
N SER A 166 7.00 17.50 -31.20
CA SER A 166 7.22 17.74 -32.63
C SER A 166 6.32 18.84 -33.16
N PHE A 167 6.83 19.63 -34.09
CA PHE A 167 6.12 20.70 -34.78
C PHE A 167 6.02 20.32 -36.27
N ASP A 168 4.95 19.56 -36.57
CA ASP A 168 4.77 18.97 -37.92
C ASP A 168 3.76 19.77 -38.78
N CYS A 169 3.26 20.91 -38.28
CA CYS A 169 2.31 21.77 -38.98
C CYS A 169 2.97 22.97 -39.62
N SER A 170 2.34 23.49 -40.67
CA SER A 170 2.84 24.69 -41.42
C SER A 170 2.59 26.01 -40.68
N SER A 171 1.69 26.02 -39.67
CA SER A 171 1.41 27.19 -38.84
C SER A 171 0.90 26.78 -37.47
N TYR A 172 1.27 27.58 -36.46
CA TYR A 172 0.87 27.39 -35.06
C TYR A 172 0.22 28.67 -34.53
N ARG A 173 -0.74 28.51 -33.62
CA ARG A 173 -1.36 29.63 -32.88
C ARG A 173 -1.06 29.45 -31.40
N VAL A 174 -0.65 30.50 -30.74
CA VAL A 174 -0.40 30.55 -29.32
C VAL A 174 -1.49 31.41 -28.67
N ALA A 175 -2.11 30.90 -27.62
CA ALA A 175 -3.03 31.65 -26.78
C ALA A 175 -2.40 31.77 -25.38
N VAL A 176 -2.39 32.96 -24.85
CA VAL A 176 -1.93 33.24 -23.47
C VAL A 176 -3.15 33.62 -22.65
N PHE A 177 -3.33 32.94 -21.53
CA PHE A 177 -4.39 33.22 -20.57
C PHE A 177 -3.75 33.63 -19.25
N ASP A 178 -4.20 34.76 -18.71
CA ASP A 178 -3.81 35.23 -17.38
C ASP A 178 -5.01 35.18 -16.45
N MET A 179 -4.83 34.72 -15.23
CA MET A 179 -5.87 34.66 -14.20
C MET A 179 -5.55 35.67 -13.09
N ASP A 180 -6.16 36.85 -13.17
CA ASP A 180 -5.92 37.97 -12.23
C ASP A 180 -6.31 37.65 -10.77
N THR A 181 -7.14 36.62 -10.52
CA THR A 181 -7.69 36.31 -9.19
C THR A 181 -7.28 34.94 -8.64
N TYR A 182 -6.22 34.33 -9.18
CA TYR A 182 -5.79 33.01 -8.76
C TYR A 182 -5.41 32.91 -7.26
N SER A 183 -4.78 33.93 -6.73
CA SER A 183 -4.37 34.01 -5.32
C SER A 183 -5.55 34.15 -4.34
N GLU A 184 -6.64 34.80 -4.75
CA GLU A 184 -7.83 34.97 -3.92
C GLU A 184 -8.69 33.70 -3.86
N MET A 185 -8.69 32.90 -4.92
CA MET A 185 -9.54 31.70 -5.04
C MET A 185 -8.96 30.49 -4.31
N TYR A 186 -7.64 30.40 -4.13
CA TYR A 186 -6.98 29.20 -3.60
C TYR A 186 -6.14 29.39 -2.33
N GLN A 187 -6.04 30.60 -1.77
CA GLN A 187 -5.22 30.92 -0.55
C GLN A 187 -3.81 30.30 -0.58
N VAL A 188 -3.16 30.26 -1.74
CA VAL A 188 -1.87 29.60 -1.91
C VAL A 188 -0.73 30.60 -1.92
N ASP A 189 0.29 30.31 -1.15
CA ASP A 189 1.52 31.12 -0.99
C ASP A 189 2.26 31.23 -2.34
N MET A 190 2.22 32.43 -2.94
CA MET A 190 2.55 32.73 -4.35
C MET A 190 4.03 32.52 -4.73
N HIS A 191 4.94 32.39 -3.78
CA HIS A 191 6.40 32.36 -4.10
C HIS A 191 6.92 31.03 -4.63
N LYS A 192 6.15 29.94 -4.57
CA LYS A 192 6.61 28.61 -5.01
C LYS A 192 5.90 28.03 -6.24
N GLN A 193 4.84 28.66 -6.74
CA GLN A 193 4.02 28.07 -7.80
C GLN A 193 3.91 28.90 -9.10
N GLN A 194 4.42 30.12 -9.15
CA GLN A 194 4.39 30.92 -10.39
C GLN A 194 5.11 30.26 -11.58
N GLU A 195 6.15 29.46 -11.34
CA GLU A 195 6.86 28.75 -12.41
C GLU A 195 6.11 27.51 -12.92
N SER A 196 5.22 26.92 -12.11
CA SER A 196 4.52 25.66 -12.46
C SER A 196 3.17 25.86 -13.15
N ALA A 197 2.46 26.94 -12.86
CA ALA A 197 1.10 27.18 -13.36
C ALA A 197 1.08 27.68 -14.82
N LEU A 198 2.09 28.45 -15.23
CA LEU A 198 2.19 28.97 -16.61
C LEU A 198 2.47 27.89 -17.66
N MET A 199 2.93 26.71 -17.25
CA MET A 199 3.39 25.65 -18.16
C MET A 199 2.43 24.49 -18.38
N SER A 200 1.36 24.37 -17.59
CA SER A 200 0.39 23.26 -17.74
C SER A 200 -0.72 23.52 -18.77
N PHE A 201 -0.73 24.68 -19.43
CA PHE A 201 -1.76 25.07 -20.41
C PHE A 201 -1.27 25.14 -21.86
N VAL A 202 -0.07 24.68 -22.16
CA VAL A 202 0.52 24.70 -23.52
C VAL A 202 0.62 23.29 -24.12
N LEU A 203 -0.44 22.50 -23.95
CA LEU A 203 -0.61 21.24 -24.72
C LEU A 203 -2.02 21.10 -25.24
#